data_328288df1837b38bd5856944e9410fda
#
_entry.id   328288df1837b38bd5856944e9410fda
#
_cell.length_a   1.000
_cell.length_b   1.000
_cell.length_c   1.000
_cell.angle_alpha   90.00
_cell.angle_beta   90.00
_cell.angle_gamma   90.00
#
_symmetry.space_group_name_H-M   'P 1'
#
loop_
_entity.id
_entity.type
_entity.pdbx_description
1 polymer ?
#
loop_
_entity_poly.entity_id
_entity_poly.type
_entity_poly.pdbx_seq_one_letter_code
_entity_poly.pdbx_strand_id
1 'polypeptide(L)'
;MIFSKVEKLCTLKPKTSRLSSYLIDWNISVASVGTEELGHLEMIGAIVHQLTRNIKDTDLMNSPFAPYFADHTTGVYPTAASGFPWNAASMAVKGDPIADLTENLAAEQKARVTYDNILRLSDDPDVNNVIKFLREREIVHFQRFGEAIQLLREKLNQKNVYYMNPAIDL
;
A
#
# COMPACT_ATOMS: atom_id res chain seq x y z
N MET A 1 5.55 -0.29 2.12
CA MET A 1 4.17 0.24 2.13
C MET A 1 3.26 -0.49 1.15
N ILE A 2 3.64 -0.69 -0.12
CA ILE A 2 2.81 -1.39 -1.13
C ILE A 2 2.56 -2.86 -0.78
N PHE A 3 3.58 -3.63 -0.38
CA PHE A 3 3.42 -5.04 0.02
C PHE A 3 2.49 -5.23 1.23
N SER A 4 2.49 -4.28 2.18
CA SER A 4 1.60 -4.37 3.34
C SER A 4 0.11 -4.27 2.98
N LYS A 5 -0.22 -3.61 1.87
CA LYS A 5 -1.61 -3.48 1.39
C LYS A 5 -2.14 -4.78 0.79
N VAL A 6 -1.34 -5.48 0.00
CA VAL A 6 -1.76 -6.69 -0.73
C VAL A 6 -2.03 -7.86 0.21
N GLU A 7 -1.18 -8.11 1.19
CA GLU A 7 -1.37 -9.21 2.14
C GLU A 7 -2.52 -8.98 3.13
N LYS A 8 -2.79 -7.72 3.52
CA LYS A 8 -3.97 -7.38 4.33
C LYS A 8 -5.28 -7.83 3.68
N LEU A 9 -5.34 -7.84 2.35
CA LEU A 9 -6.53 -8.23 1.59
C LEU A 9 -6.79 -9.74 1.58
N CYS A 10 -5.73 -10.54 1.63
CA CYS A 10 -5.84 -12.00 1.54
C CYS A 10 -6.25 -12.68 2.87
N THR A 11 -6.14 -11.99 4.01
CA THR A 11 -6.34 -12.60 5.34
C THR A 11 -7.76 -12.47 5.90
N LEU A 12 -8.61 -11.63 5.30
CA LEU A 12 -9.98 -11.43 5.76
C LEU A 12 -10.91 -12.55 5.29
N LYS A 13 -10.84 -13.73 5.93
CA LYS A 13 -11.85 -14.79 5.74
C LYS A 13 -13.01 -14.58 6.71
N PRO A 14 -14.25 -14.33 6.21
CA PRO A 14 -15.42 -14.19 7.07
C PRO A 14 -15.79 -15.53 7.70
N LYS A 15 -15.95 -15.55 9.01
CA LYS A 15 -16.33 -16.77 9.78
C LYS A 15 -17.84 -17.05 9.84
N THR A 16 -18.70 -16.20 9.28
CA THR A 16 -20.17 -16.42 9.33
C THR A 16 -20.90 -16.01 8.06
N SER A 17 -21.90 -16.81 7.67
CA SER A 17 -22.67 -16.69 6.43
C SER A 17 -23.54 -15.42 6.27
N ARG A 18 -23.79 -14.65 7.33
CA ARG A 18 -24.53 -13.38 7.28
C ARG A 18 -23.65 -12.16 7.02
N LEU A 19 -22.37 -12.23 7.34
CA LEU A 19 -21.39 -11.20 6.98
C LEU A 19 -20.96 -11.31 5.51
N SER A 20 -21.08 -12.46 4.87
CA SER A 20 -20.54 -12.71 3.54
C SER A 20 -21.17 -11.84 2.45
N SER A 21 -22.50 -11.63 2.49
CA SER A 21 -23.18 -10.77 1.50
C SER A 21 -22.87 -9.28 1.67
N TYR A 22 -22.48 -8.86 2.88
CA TYR A 22 -22.14 -7.47 3.17
C TYR A 22 -20.66 -7.14 2.90
N LEU A 23 -19.82 -8.17 2.86
CA LEU A 23 -18.39 -8.03 2.61
C LEU A 23 -18.04 -8.03 1.11
N ILE A 24 -18.97 -8.44 0.24
CA ILE A 24 -18.71 -8.60 -1.19
C ILE A 24 -18.42 -7.24 -1.85
N ASP A 25 -19.23 -6.22 -1.62
CA ASP A 25 -19.10 -4.94 -2.33
C ASP A 25 -17.83 -4.16 -1.93
N TRP A 26 -17.50 -4.09 -0.64
CA TRP A 26 -16.29 -3.43 -0.20
C TRP A 26 -15.04 -4.27 -0.46
N ASN A 27 -15.12 -5.62 -0.38
CA ASN A 27 -14.03 -6.52 -0.73
C ASN A 27 -13.61 -6.38 -2.20
N ILE A 28 -14.57 -6.22 -3.13
CA ILE A 28 -14.26 -5.99 -4.54
C ILE A 28 -13.47 -4.68 -4.71
N SER A 29 -13.91 -3.60 -4.07
CA SER A 29 -13.21 -2.31 -4.15
C SER A 29 -11.80 -2.39 -3.56
N VAL A 30 -11.64 -2.99 -2.38
CA VAL A 30 -10.36 -3.16 -1.71
C VAL A 30 -9.44 -4.11 -2.47
N ALA A 31 -9.97 -5.22 -3.01
CA ALA A 31 -9.20 -6.15 -3.84
C ALA A 31 -8.71 -5.50 -5.14
N SER A 32 -9.52 -4.63 -5.77
CA SER A 32 -9.11 -3.90 -6.98
C SER A 32 -7.97 -2.93 -6.69
N VAL A 33 -8.01 -2.21 -5.56
CA VAL A 33 -6.88 -1.36 -5.14
C VAL A 33 -5.62 -2.19 -4.93
N GLY A 34 -5.72 -3.33 -4.24
CA GLY A 34 -4.58 -4.22 -4.04
C GLY A 34 -3.96 -4.72 -5.33
N THR A 35 -4.78 -5.02 -6.33
CA THR A 35 -4.31 -5.42 -7.66
C THR A 35 -3.60 -4.26 -8.38
N GLU A 36 -4.13 -3.05 -8.30
CA GLU A 36 -3.48 -1.86 -8.87
C GLU A 36 -2.13 -1.58 -8.18
N GLU A 37 -2.02 -1.77 -6.86
CA GLU A 37 -0.77 -1.60 -6.12
C GLU A 37 0.35 -2.55 -6.56
N LEU A 38 0.01 -3.76 -7.01
CA LEU A 38 1.01 -4.64 -7.65
C LEU A 38 1.54 -4.02 -8.96
N GLY A 39 0.67 -3.43 -9.76
CA GLY A 39 1.07 -2.69 -10.95
C GLY A 39 1.94 -1.46 -10.62
N HIS A 40 1.61 -0.72 -9.56
CA HIS A 40 2.42 0.42 -9.09
C HIS A 40 3.82 -0.03 -8.66
N LEU A 41 3.92 -1.17 -7.97
CA LEU A 41 5.20 -1.76 -7.60
C LEU A 41 6.04 -2.10 -8.84
N GLU A 42 5.43 -2.70 -9.87
CA GLU A 42 6.10 -3.02 -11.13
C GLU A 42 6.58 -1.75 -11.85
N MET A 43 5.76 -0.70 -11.91
CA MET A 43 6.14 0.59 -12.50
C MET A 43 7.33 1.22 -11.79
N ILE A 44 7.32 1.26 -10.47
CA ILE A 44 8.47 1.78 -9.69
C ILE A 44 9.71 0.91 -9.88
N GLY A 45 9.54 -0.41 -9.89
CA GLY A 45 10.63 -1.35 -10.17
C GLY A 45 11.27 -1.13 -11.54
N ALA A 46 10.45 -0.85 -12.57
CA ALA A 46 10.92 -0.55 -13.90
C ALA A 46 11.72 0.78 -13.96
N ILE A 47 11.25 1.83 -13.26
CA ILE A 47 12.01 3.09 -13.14
C ILE A 47 13.36 2.84 -12.49
N VAL A 48 13.38 2.18 -11.32
CA VAL A 48 14.62 1.90 -10.59
C VAL A 48 15.57 1.07 -11.47
N HIS A 49 15.07 0.05 -12.15
CA HIS A 49 15.89 -0.75 -13.06
C HIS A 49 16.49 0.09 -14.19
N GLN A 50 15.69 0.94 -14.84
CA GLN A 50 16.19 1.78 -15.94
C GLN A 50 17.23 2.79 -15.48
N LEU A 51 17.06 3.40 -14.33
CA LEU A 51 17.99 4.37 -13.76
C LEU A 51 19.30 3.71 -13.29
N THR A 52 19.25 2.45 -12.87
CA THR A 52 20.40 1.78 -12.23
C THR A 52 21.11 0.76 -13.11
N ARG A 53 20.53 0.32 -14.23
CA ARG A 53 21.06 -0.76 -15.09
C ARG A 53 22.49 -0.55 -15.61
N ASN A 54 22.96 0.68 -15.69
CA ASN A 54 24.28 1.03 -16.20
C ASN A 54 25.23 1.56 -15.10
N ILE A 55 24.81 1.51 -13.82
CA ILE A 55 25.66 1.91 -12.71
C ILE A 55 26.77 0.87 -12.54
N LYS A 56 28.02 1.34 -12.43
CA LYS A 56 29.15 0.47 -12.11
C LYS A 56 29.14 0.10 -10.62
N ASP A 57 29.54 -1.11 -10.31
CA ASP A 57 29.61 -1.60 -8.92
C ASP A 57 30.39 -0.66 -8.00
N THR A 58 31.51 -0.11 -8.49
CA THR A 58 32.32 0.86 -7.74
C THR A 58 31.57 2.15 -7.43
N ASP A 59 30.77 2.65 -8.35
CA ASP A 59 29.99 3.88 -8.18
C ASP A 59 28.83 3.62 -7.22
N LEU A 60 28.18 2.44 -7.33
CA LEU A 60 27.10 2.02 -6.46
C LEU A 60 27.58 1.86 -5.02
N MET A 61 28.67 1.14 -4.79
CA MET A 61 29.20 0.88 -3.45
C MET A 61 29.69 2.15 -2.71
N ASN A 62 30.08 3.18 -3.46
CA ASN A 62 30.48 4.47 -2.91
C ASN A 62 29.31 5.49 -2.84
N SER A 63 28.10 5.08 -3.19
CA SER A 63 26.91 5.92 -3.19
C SER A 63 26.03 5.69 -1.96
N PRO A 64 25.14 6.63 -1.59
CA PRO A 64 24.14 6.41 -0.55
C PRO A 64 23.12 5.33 -0.91
N PHE A 65 23.14 4.81 -2.14
CA PHE A 65 22.23 3.74 -2.58
C PHE A 65 22.73 2.33 -2.26
N ALA A 66 24.00 2.15 -1.88
CA ALA A 66 24.57 0.84 -1.56
C ALA A 66 23.71 0.00 -0.60
N PRO A 67 23.10 0.57 0.48
CA PRO A 67 22.26 -0.20 1.40
C PRO A 67 20.96 -0.78 0.79
N TYR A 68 20.57 -0.29 -0.37
CA TYR A 68 19.34 -0.77 -1.04
C TYR A 68 19.58 -1.98 -1.95
N PHE A 69 20.83 -2.33 -2.19
CA PHE A 69 21.22 -3.50 -2.99
C PHE A 69 21.67 -4.62 -2.05
N ALA A 70 21.09 -5.81 -2.28
CA ALA A 70 21.47 -7.03 -1.58
C ALA A 70 22.36 -7.91 -2.48
N ASP A 71 23.12 -8.80 -1.89
CA ASP A 71 23.89 -9.85 -2.55
C ASP A 71 24.67 -9.39 -3.80
N HIS A 72 25.95 -9.22 -3.67
CA HIS A 72 26.86 -8.92 -4.79
C HIS A 72 26.42 -7.72 -5.68
N THR A 73 25.61 -6.81 -5.14
CA THR A 73 25.09 -5.62 -5.85
C THR A 73 24.09 -5.92 -6.99
N THR A 74 23.57 -7.15 -7.08
CA THR A 74 22.69 -7.58 -8.19
C THR A 74 21.20 -7.52 -7.88
N GLY A 75 20.81 -7.39 -6.63
CA GLY A 75 19.42 -7.37 -6.19
C GLY A 75 19.07 -6.13 -5.38
N VAL A 76 17.86 -5.58 -5.59
CA VAL A 76 17.30 -4.52 -4.75
C VAL A 76 16.52 -5.16 -3.61
N TYR A 77 16.87 -4.82 -2.37
CA TYR A 77 16.16 -5.30 -1.20
C TYR A 77 15.13 -4.25 -0.74
N PRO A 78 13.82 -4.62 -0.56
CA PRO A 78 12.79 -3.67 -0.12
C PRO A 78 13.11 -3.11 1.27
N THR A 79 13.50 -1.85 1.32
CA THR A 79 13.90 -1.17 2.55
C THR A 79 13.24 0.21 2.59
N ALA A 80 12.70 0.60 3.73
CA ALA A 80 12.21 1.96 3.92
C ALA A 80 13.37 2.96 3.90
N ALA A 81 13.09 4.24 3.60
CA ALA A 81 14.09 5.31 3.62
C ALA A 81 14.80 5.46 4.97
N SER A 82 14.18 5.02 6.06
CA SER A 82 14.77 4.94 7.41
C SER A 82 15.75 3.78 7.59
N GLY A 83 15.97 2.95 6.58
CA GLY A 83 16.80 1.74 6.68
C GLY A 83 16.08 0.52 7.27
N PHE A 84 14.78 0.63 7.56
CA PHE A 84 14.01 -0.51 8.08
C PHE A 84 13.65 -1.48 6.95
N PRO A 85 14.09 -2.75 6.98
CA PRO A 85 13.77 -3.72 5.96
C PRO A 85 12.29 -4.11 6.01
N TRP A 86 11.75 -4.54 4.88
CA TRP A 86 10.39 -5.06 4.83
C TRP A 86 10.23 -6.24 5.81
N ASN A 87 9.18 -6.16 6.62
CA ASN A 87 8.86 -7.20 7.60
C ASN A 87 7.34 -7.30 7.78
N ALA A 88 6.79 -8.50 7.63
CA ALA A 88 5.37 -8.75 7.81
C ALA A 88 4.87 -8.37 9.22
N ALA A 89 5.72 -8.48 10.24
CA ALA A 89 5.36 -8.10 11.61
C ALA A 89 5.10 -6.59 11.79
N SER A 90 5.56 -5.74 10.86
CA SER A 90 5.30 -4.30 10.87
C SER A 90 3.96 -3.93 10.22
N MET A 91 3.23 -4.88 9.67
CA MET A 91 1.89 -4.64 9.12
C MET A 91 0.90 -4.39 10.24
N ALA A 92 0.31 -3.19 10.26
CA ALA A 92 -0.60 -2.76 11.31
C ALA A 92 -2.04 -3.25 11.06
N VAL A 93 -2.23 -4.58 10.99
CA VAL A 93 -3.57 -5.19 10.85
C VAL A 93 -4.14 -5.50 12.22
N LYS A 94 -5.36 -5.03 12.50
CA LYS A 94 -6.09 -5.27 13.74
C LYS A 94 -7.23 -6.28 13.57
N GLY A 95 -7.70 -6.51 12.32
CA GLY A 95 -8.88 -7.33 12.05
C GLY A 95 -10.20 -6.59 12.29
N ASP A 96 -10.14 -5.33 12.69
CA ASP A 96 -11.28 -4.42 12.69
C ASP A 96 -11.36 -3.70 11.35
N PRO A 97 -12.44 -3.86 10.58
CA PRO A 97 -12.51 -3.31 9.23
C PRO A 97 -12.49 -1.78 9.18
N ILE A 98 -13.01 -1.07 10.19
CA ILE A 98 -12.95 0.39 10.25
C ILE A 98 -11.51 0.86 10.55
N ALA A 99 -10.84 0.22 11.50
CA ALA A 99 -9.46 0.54 11.85
C ALA A 99 -8.52 0.27 10.65
N ASP A 100 -8.65 -0.89 10.03
CA ASP A 100 -7.78 -1.31 8.92
C ASP A 100 -8.00 -0.45 7.66
N LEU A 101 -9.24 -0.08 7.33
CA LEU A 101 -9.54 0.85 6.23
C LEU A 101 -9.06 2.28 6.53
N THR A 102 -9.13 2.73 7.78
CA THR A 102 -8.61 4.05 8.19
C THR A 102 -7.08 4.10 8.04
N GLU A 103 -6.39 3.04 8.40
CA GLU A 103 -4.93 2.92 8.17
C GLU A 103 -4.60 2.94 6.66
N ASN A 104 -5.42 2.29 5.83
CA ASN A 104 -5.26 2.34 4.38
C ASN A 104 -5.45 3.77 3.84
N LEU A 105 -6.46 4.53 4.31
CA LEU A 105 -6.62 5.95 3.94
C LEU A 105 -5.37 6.77 4.28
N ALA A 106 -4.83 6.60 5.48
CA ALA A 106 -3.60 7.28 5.89
C ALA A 106 -2.40 6.88 5.02
N ALA A 107 -2.33 5.61 4.60
CA ALA A 107 -1.29 5.10 3.72
C ALA A 107 -1.34 5.76 2.33
N GLU A 108 -2.55 5.91 1.74
CA GLU A 108 -2.71 6.59 0.43
C GLU A 108 -2.25 8.05 0.48
N GLN A 109 -2.63 8.78 1.54
CA GLN A 109 -2.20 10.17 1.70
C GLN A 109 -0.68 10.30 1.88
N LYS A 110 -0.05 9.38 2.62
CA LYS A 110 1.41 9.35 2.76
C LYS A 110 2.10 9.06 1.43
N ALA A 111 1.56 8.11 0.63
CA ALA A 111 2.07 7.80 -0.71
C ALA A 111 1.97 9.02 -1.63
N ARG A 112 0.82 9.69 -1.66
CA ARG A 112 0.62 10.91 -2.45
C ARG A 112 1.65 12.00 -2.10
N VAL A 113 1.88 12.25 -0.81
CA VAL A 113 2.89 13.23 -0.37
C VAL A 113 4.29 12.79 -0.77
N THR A 114 4.60 11.50 -0.71
CA THR A 114 5.88 10.97 -1.17
C THR A 114 6.10 11.24 -2.66
N TYR A 115 5.08 11.02 -3.50
CA TYR A 115 5.14 11.34 -4.92
C TYR A 115 5.27 12.85 -5.18
N ASP A 116 4.56 13.69 -4.42
CA ASP A 116 4.74 15.15 -4.48
C ASP A 116 6.20 15.57 -4.18
N ASN A 117 6.84 14.92 -3.20
CA ASN A 117 8.23 15.19 -2.87
C ASN A 117 9.19 14.72 -3.97
N ILE A 118 8.96 13.56 -4.57
CA ILE A 118 9.76 13.08 -5.71
C ILE A 118 9.66 14.07 -6.87
N LEU A 119 8.44 14.54 -7.22
CA LEU A 119 8.21 15.50 -8.29
C LEU A 119 8.89 16.87 -8.08
N ARG A 120 9.14 17.25 -6.81
CA ARG A 120 9.90 18.46 -6.50
C ARG A 120 11.40 18.29 -6.65
N LEU A 121 11.90 17.06 -6.51
CA LEU A 121 13.32 16.76 -6.53
C LEU A 121 13.81 16.30 -7.90
N SER A 122 12.95 15.72 -8.71
CA SER A 122 13.29 15.15 -10.02
C SER A 122 13.00 16.17 -11.13
N ASP A 123 13.96 16.35 -12.01
CA ASP A 123 13.85 17.10 -13.27
C ASP A 123 13.75 16.17 -14.51
N ASP A 124 13.80 14.86 -14.31
CA ASP A 124 13.69 13.87 -15.37
C ASP A 124 12.22 13.73 -15.82
N PRO A 125 11.88 14.06 -17.08
CA PRO A 125 10.50 14.02 -17.56
C PRO A 125 9.94 12.59 -17.63
N ASP A 126 10.75 11.59 -17.89
CA ASP A 126 10.29 10.20 -17.98
C ASP A 126 9.93 9.65 -16.60
N VAL A 127 10.73 9.94 -15.59
CA VAL A 127 10.41 9.65 -14.18
C VAL A 127 9.15 10.43 -13.77
N ASN A 128 9.12 11.74 -14.03
CA ASN A 128 8.04 12.61 -13.58
C ASN A 128 6.69 12.23 -14.18
N ASN A 129 6.62 11.77 -15.42
CA ASN A 129 5.37 11.36 -16.05
C ASN A 129 4.77 10.14 -15.35
N VAL A 130 5.58 9.15 -15.01
CA VAL A 130 5.13 7.95 -14.26
C VAL A 130 4.71 8.31 -12.84
N ILE A 131 5.50 9.13 -12.14
CA ILE A 131 5.19 9.55 -10.77
C ILE A 131 3.91 10.39 -10.70
N LYS A 132 3.64 11.26 -11.68
CA LYS A 132 2.36 11.99 -11.78
C LYS A 132 1.16 11.04 -11.90
N PHE A 133 1.28 10.02 -12.76
CA PHE A 133 0.24 9.01 -12.90
C PHE A 133 0.00 8.28 -11.57
N LEU A 134 1.04 7.78 -10.91
CA LEU A 134 0.91 7.09 -9.62
C LEU A 134 0.28 7.99 -8.56
N ARG A 135 0.70 9.25 -8.49
CA ARG A 135 0.13 10.24 -7.58
C ARG A 135 -1.39 10.42 -7.76
N GLU A 136 -1.86 10.47 -9.00
CA GLU A 136 -3.30 10.57 -9.30
C GLU A 136 -4.05 9.30 -8.89
N ARG A 137 -3.43 8.13 -9.02
CA ARG A 137 -4.03 6.87 -8.58
C ARG A 137 -4.21 6.81 -7.06
N GLU A 138 -3.30 7.37 -6.27
CA GLU A 138 -3.45 7.44 -4.82
C GLU A 138 -4.69 8.26 -4.39
N ILE A 139 -5.09 9.27 -5.17
CA ILE A 139 -6.33 10.02 -4.92
C ILE A 139 -7.55 9.11 -5.11
N VAL A 140 -7.56 8.31 -6.17
CA VAL A 140 -8.66 7.38 -6.45
C VAL A 140 -8.72 6.26 -5.40
N HIS A 141 -7.58 5.73 -4.97
CA HIS A 141 -7.50 4.72 -3.92
C HIS A 141 -8.03 5.26 -2.58
N PHE A 142 -7.64 6.49 -2.23
CA PHE A 142 -8.16 7.18 -1.05
C PHE A 142 -9.70 7.30 -1.09
N GLN A 143 -10.27 7.71 -2.22
CA GLN A 143 -11.71 7.78 -2.39
C GLN A 143 -12.38 6.42 -2.21
N ARG A 144 -11.87 5.37 -2.84
CA ARG A 144 -12.40 4.00 -2.71
C ARG A 144 -12.39 3.49 -1.27
N PHE A 145 -11.32 3.73 -0.52
CA PHE A 145 -11.27 3.37 0.90
C PHE A 145 -12.24 4.21 1.74
N GLY A 146 -12.40 5.51 1.43
CA GLY A 146 -13.38 6.38 2.07
C GLY A 146 -14.81 5.93 1.85
N GLU A 147 -15.17 5.59 0.63
CA GLU A 147 -16.48 5.02 0.28
C GLU A 147 -16.73 3.69 0.99
N ALA A 148 -15.73 2.81 1.06
CA ALA A 148 -15.82 1.55 1.78
C ALA A 148 -16.09 1.74 3.28
N ILE A 149 -15.43 2.71 3.92
CA ILE A 149 -15.68 3.08 5.32
C ILE A 149 -17.11 3.61 5.50
N GLN A 150 -17.57 4.48 4.60
CA GLN A 150 -18.93 5.04 4.68
C GLN A 150 -19.98 3.93 4.56
N LEU A 151 -19.89 3.08 3.57
CA LEU A 151 -20.80 1.94 3.38
C LEU A 151 -20.82 1.00 4.59
N LEU A 152 -19.65 0.75 5.17
CA LEU A 152 -19.55 -0.09 6.36
C LEU A 152 -20.20 0.56 7.57
N ARG A 153 -19.97 1.86 7.81
CA ARG A 153 -20.59 2.63 8.90
C ARG A 153 -22.11 2.68 8.76
N GLU A 154 -22.62 2.92 7.57
CA GLU A 154 -24.07 2.91 7.31
C GLU A 154 -24.69 1.56 7.66
N LYS A 155 -24.05 0.45 7.27
CA LYS A 155 -24.52 -0.89 7.58
C LYS A 155 -24.48 -1.20 9.08
N LEU A 156 -23.44 -0.78 9.79
CA LEU A 156 -23.33 -0.91 11.23
C LEU A 156 -24.43 -0.10 11.95
N ASN A 157 -24.67 1.14 11.52
CA ASN A 157 -25.69 2.01 12.11
C ASN A 157 -27.11 1.49 11.86
N GLN A 158 -27.43 0.95 10.69
CA GLN A 158 -28.74 0.38 10.37
C GLN A 158 -29.17 -0.75 11.29
N LYS A 159 -28.23 -1.47 11.86
CA LYS A 159 -28.50 -2.64 12.71
C LYS A 159 -28.30 -2.38 14.19
N ASN A 160 -27.86 -1.20 14.55
CA ASN A 160 -27.46 -0.87 15.94
C ASN A 160 -26.44 -1.90 16.51
N VAL A 161 -25.64 -2.50 15.63
CA VAL A 161 -24.65 -3.51 15.96
C VAL A 161 -23.28 -2.88 15.82
N TYR A 162 -22.66 -2.57 16.93
CA TYR A 162 -21.22 -2.37 16.96
C TYR A 162 -20.55 -3.71 16.68
N TYR A 163 -19.43 -3.68 15.98
CA TYR A 163 -18.70 -4.90 15.70
C TYR A 163 -18.26 -5.53 17.02
N MET A 164 -18.93 -6.61 17.40
CA MET A 164 -18.58 -7.35 18.60
C MET A 164 -17.26 -8.09 18.38
N ASN A 165 -16.33 -7.89 19.27
CA ASN A 165 -15.15 -8.73 19.38
C ASN A 165 -15.51 -9.95 20.28
N PRO A 166 -15.67 -11.15 19.73
CA PRO A 166 -16.09 -12.32 20.53
C PRO A 166 -15.12 -12.68 21.66
N ALA A 167 -13.89 -12.15 21.62
CA ALA A 167 -12.90 -12.37 22.68
C ALA A 167 -13.07 -11.42 23.89
N ILE A 168 -13.88 -10.36 23.74
CA ILE A 168 -14.05 -9.30 24.77
C ILE A 168 -15.52 -9.19 25.19
N ASP A 169 -16.45 -9.45 24.28
CA ASP A 169 -17.89 -9.18 24.46
C ASP A 169 -18.72 -10.42 24.81
N LEU A 170 -18.08 -11.45 25.35
CA LEU A 170 -18.75 -12.65 25.91
C LEU A 170 -19.10 -12.44 27.37
#